data_b33a19b55b318cad134a27030ffb2c44
#
_entry.id   b33a19b55b318cad134a27030ffb2c44
#
_cell.length_a   1.000
_cell.length_b   1.000
_cell.length_c   1.000
_cell.angle_alpha   90.00
_cell.angle_beta   90.00
_cell.angle_gamma   90.00
#
_symmetry.space_group_name_H-M   'P 1'
#
loop_
_entity.id
_entity.type
_entity.pdbx_description
1 polymer ?
#
loop_
_entity_poly.entity_id
_entity_poly.type
_entity_poly.pdbx_seq_one_letter_code
_entity_poly.pdbx_strand_id
1 'polypeptide(L)'
;MKPKSDSLFHFTRSLDVLKSILKNGIFPRYCMEDIEWMGGNNDYVAYPMSCFCDIPLSRISEHTSFYGRFGLGLSKEWGRKNNLNPVIYSSEDGLTQKSLKFLCSMILMMNAVMRLIITSISF
;
A
#
# COMPACT_ATOMS: atom_id res chain seq x y z
N MET A 1 2.06 15.95 18.38
CA MET A 1 1.91 14.58 18.97
C MET A 1 3.21 13.83 18.71
N LYS A 2 3.89 13.33 19.74
CA LYS A 2 5.08 12.48 19.54
C LYS A 2 4.66 11.19 18.84
N PRO A 3 5.43 10.69 17.87
CA PRO A 3 5.18 9.39 17.26
C PRO A 3 5.16 8.31 18.35
N LYS A 4 4.24 7.38 18.25
CA LYS A 4 4.03 6.31 19.24
C LYS A 4 5.18 5.29 19.29
N SER A 5 5.98 5.24 18.26
CA SER A 5 7.18 4.40 18.12
C SER A 5 8.16 5.06 17.16
N ASP A 6 9.46 4.84 17.36
CA ASP A 6 10.50 5.26 16.40
C ASP A 6 10.75 4.20 15.30
N SER A 7 10.02 3.08 15.39
CA SER A 7 10.17 1.93 14.50
C SER A 7 8.88 1.61 13.76
N LEU A 8 9.06 1.12 12.55
CA LEU A 8 8.04 0.51 11.71
C LEU A 8 8.25 -0.99 11.71
N PHE A 9 7.19 -1.79 11.81
CA PHE A 9 7.29 -3.24 11.89
C PHE A 9 6.62 -3.90 10.67
N HIS A 10 7.33 -4.87 10.09
CA HIS A 10 6.81 -5.78 9.09
C HIS A 10 6.75 -7.19 9.68
N PHE A 11 5.56 -7.81 9.68
CA PHE A 11 5.33 -9.13 10.26
C PHE A 11 5.15 -10.20 9.19
N THR A 12 5.60 -11.41 9.52
CA THR A 12 5.42 -12.61 8.70
C THR A 12 4.97 -13.79 9.55
N ARG A 13 4.33 -14.77 8.91
CA ARG A 13 3.90 -16.01 9.58
C ARG A 13 5.00 -17.07 9.67
N SER A 14 6.07 -16.93 8.90
CA SER A 14 7.11 -17.93 8.75
C SER A 14 8.49 -17.34 9.07
N LEU A 15 9.26 -18.10 9.86
CA LEU A 15 10.66 -17.77 10.13
C LEU A 15 11.52 -17.79 8.85
N ASP A 16 11.23 -18.69 7.93
CA ASP A 16 11.97 -18.79 6.67
C ASP A 16 11.72 -17.59 5.77
N VAL A 17 10.50 -17.05 5.77
CA VAL A 17 10.20 -15.77 5.09
C VAL A 17 11.00 -14.64 5.74
N LEU A 18 11.04 -14.55 7.07
CA LEU A 18 11.85 -13.52 7.74
C LEU A 18 13.35 -13.66 7.40
N LYS A 19 13.91 -14.87 7.41
CA LYS A 19 15.29 -15.12 6.99
C LYS A 19 15.54 -14.70 5.54
N SER A 20 14.58 -14.99 4.65
CA SER A 20 14.66 -14.57 3.25
C SER A 20 14.66 -13.04 3.11
N ILE A 21 13.81 -12.34 3.86
CA ILE A 21 13.78 -10.87 3.90
C ILE A 21 15.12 -10.30 4.38
N LEU A 22 15.70 -10.87 5.44
CA LEU A 22 16.99 -10.42 5.97
C LEU A 22 18.15 -10.66 4.98
N LYS A 23 18.09 -11.72 4.19
CA LYS A 23 19.12 -12.07 3.20
C LYS A 23 18.99 -11.31 1.89
N ASN A 24 17.77 -11.17 1.40
CA ASN A 24 17.48 -10.71 0.03
C ASN A 24 16.83 -9.33 -0.04
N GLY A 25 16.37 -8.78 1.09
CA GLY A 25 15.58 -7.56 1.15
C GLY A 25 14.07 -7.80 1.12
N ILE A 26 13.32 -6.70 1.24
CA ILE A 26 11.86 -6.70 1.22
C ILE A 26 11.41 -6.53 -0.21
N PHE A 27 10.72 -7.53 -0.75
CA PHE A 27 10.12 -7.48 -2.08
C PHE A 27 8.61 -7.32 -1.98
N PRO A 28 8.04 -6.27 -2.59
CA PRO A 28 6.59 -6.11 -2.67
C PRO A 28 5.93 -7.31 -3.33
N ARG A 29 4.79 -7.73 -2.78
CA ARG A 29 3.96 -8.78 -3.36
C ARG A 29 2.63 -8.20 -3.79
N TYR A 30 2.01 -8.77 -4.81
CA TYR A 30 0.67 -8.38 -5.23
C TYR A 30 -0.33 -8.66 -4.11
N CYS A 31 -0.95 -7.59 -3.63
CA CYS A 31 -2.07 -7.61 -2.71
C CYS A 31 -3.32 -7.13 -3.45
N MET A 32 -4.42 -7.85 -3.25
CA MET A 32 -5.69 -7.53 -3.88
C MET A 32 -6.45 -6.54 -2.99
N GLU A 33 -6.86 -5.43 -3.60
CA GLU A 33 -7.61 -4.36 -2.95
C GLU A 33 -8.98 -4.22 -3.60
N ASP A 34 -9.99 -4.05 -2.76
CA ASP A 34 -11.36 -3.78 -3.19
C ASP A 34 -11.46 -2.33 -3.68
N ILE A 35 -11.93 -2.18 -4.90
CA ILE A 35 -12.16 -0.88 -5.55
C ILE A 35 -13.60 -0.71 -6.05
N GLU A 36 -14.55 -1.53 -5.59
CA GLU A 36 -15.97 -1.42 -5.94
C GLU A 36 -16.49 0.01 -5.72
N TRP A 37 -16.04 0.66 -4.67
CA TRP A 37 -16.35 2.06 -4.37
C TRP A 37 -15.96 3.07 -5.46
N MET A 38 -15.08 2.71 -6.40
CA MET A 38 -14.70 3.57 -7.53
C MET A 38 -15.76 3.61 -8.62
N GLY A 39 -16.68 2.64 -8.67
CA GLY A 39 -17.77 2.59 -9.62
C GLY A 39 -17.34 2.27 -11.06
N GLY A 40 -16.26 1.53 -11.24
CA GLY A 40 -15.79 1.03 -12.54
C GLY A 40 -16.35 -0.34 -12.90
N ASN A 41 -15.77 -0.96 -13.93
CA ASN A 41 -16.13 -2.32 -14.36
C ASN A 41 -15.38 -3.42 -13.59
N ASN A 42 -14.47 -3.05 -12.71
CA ASN A 42 -13.66 -3.97 -11.92
C ASN A 42 -13.91 -3.68 -10.44
N ASP A 43 -14.12 -4.74 -9.67
CA ASP A 43 -14.36 -4.65 -8.24
C ASP A 43 -13.04 -4.75 -7.45
N TYR A 44 -11.98 -5.26 -8.06
CA TYR A 44 -10.69 -5.49 -7.43
C TYR A 44 -9.54 -5.01 -8.29
N VAL A 45 -8.47 -4.60 -7.62
CA VAL A 45 -7.18 -4.30 -8.24
C VAL A 45 -6.06 -4.94 -7.43
N ALA A 46 -5.01 -5.38 -8.11
CA ALA A 46 -3.82 -5.93 -7.45
C ALA A 46 -2.64 -4.98 -7.59
N TYR A 47 -2.05 -4.58 -6.46
CA TYR A 47 -0.83 -3.76 -6.41
C TYR A 47 0.32 -4.54 -5.77
N PRO A 48 1.56 -4.37 -6.26
CA PRO A 48 2.72 -4.82 -5.53
C PRO A 48 2.94 -3.89 -4.33
N MET A 49 2.78 -4.39 -3.12
CA MET A 49 2.96 -3.60 -1.90
C MET A 49 3.64 -4.39 -0.79
N SER A 50 4.28 -3.66 0.12
CA SER A 50 4.78 -4.16 1.39
C SER A 50 4.24 -3.27 2.50
N CYS A 51 3.52 -3.87 3.45
CA CYS A 51 2.85 -3.15 4.53
C CYS A 51 3.71 -3.14 5.79
N PHE A 52 3.70 -1.99 6.46
CA PHE A 52 4.38 -1.78 7.74
C PHE A 52 3.39 -1.21 8.74
N CYS A 53 3.52 -1.58 10.00
CA CYS A 53 2.71 -1.01 11.06
C CYS A 53 3.54 -0.09 11.97
N ASP A 54 2.93 1.01 12.39
CA ASP A 54 3.46 1.98 13.35
C ASP A 54 2.71 1.83 14.68
N ILE A 55 2.99 0.74 15.38
CA ILE A 55 2.39 0.45 16.69
C ILE A 55 3.48 0.19 17.72
N PRO A 56 3.29 0.63 18.98
CA PRO A 56 4.23 0.32 20.06
C PRO A 56 4.23 -1.17 20.37
N LEU A 57 5.39 -1.70 20.75
CA LEU A 57 5.56 -3.13 21.10
C LEU A 57 4.58 -3.61 22.16
N SER A 58 4.14 -2.72 23.07
CA SER A 58 3.14 -3.05 24.09
C SER A 58 1.74 -3.40 23.54
N ARG A 59 1.46 -3.08 22.27
CA ARG A 59 0.18 -3.33 21.60
C ARG A 59 0.28 -4.33 20.44
N ILE A 60 1.42 -5.00 20.32
CA ILE A 60 1.74 -5.83 19.16
C ILE A 60 1.01 -7.19 19.16
N SER A 61 0.49 -7.63 20.32
CA SER A 61 -0.10 -8.95 20.47
C SER A 61 -1.27 -9.23 19.53
N GLU A 62 -2.18 -8.28 19.37
CA GLU A 62 -3.31 -8.41 18.45
C GLU A 62 -2.84 -8.47 16.99
N HIS A 63 -1.85 -7.66 16.63
CA HIS A 63 -1.27 -7.63 15.31
C HIS A 63 -0.55 -8.93 14.94
N THR A 64 0.21 -9.49 15.88
CA THR A 64 0.95 -10.73 15.66
C THR A 64 0.04 -11.96 15.53
N SER A 65 -1.14 -11.93 16.15
CA SER A 65 -2.13 -13.01 15.97
C SER A 65 -2.66 -13.05 14.54
N PHE A 66 -2.77 -11.92 13.88
CA PHE A 66 -3.30 -11.81 12.52
C PHE A 66 -2.20 -11.93 11.45
N TYR A 67 -1.11 -11.17 11.58
CA TYR A 67 -0.07 -11.05 10.55
C TYR A 67 1.09 -12.03 10.71
N GLY A 68 1.27 -12.61 11.90
CA GLY A 68 2.33 -13.56 12.21
C GLY A 68 3.26 -13.09 13.33
N ARG A 69 4.00 -14.05 13.88
CA ARG A 69 4.83 -13.86 15.08
C ARG A 69 6.25 -13.41 14.81
N PHE A 70 6.67 -13.43 13.56
CA PHE A 70 8.02 -13.05 13.16
C PHE A 70 7.99 -11.65 12.58
N GLY A 71 8.77 -10.75 13.13
CA GLY A 71 8.73 -9.35 12.74
C GLY A 71 10.11 -8.75 12.52
N LEU A 72 10.21 -7.84 11.58
CA LEU A 72 11.36 -6.99 11.33
C LEU A 72 11.00 -5.56 11.72
N GLY A 73 11.80 -4.96 12.61
CA GLY A 73 11.70 -3.56 12.96
C GLY A 73 12.68 -2.72 12.14
N LEU A 74 12.20 -1.66 11.54
CA LEU A 74 12.99 -0.70 10.77
C LEU A 74 12.76 0.71 11.31
N SER A 75 13.75 1.58 11.19
CA SER A 75 13.60 2.96 11.65
C SER A 75 12.62 3.75 10.75
N LYS A 76 11.95 4.74 11.30
CA LYS A 76 11.13 5.67 10.50
C LYS A 76 11.97 6.47 9.49
N GLU A 77 13.24 6.68 9.78
CA GLU A 77 14.16 7.29 8.82
C GLU A 77 14.36 6.41 7.59
N TRP A 78 14.54 5.09 7.79
CA TRP A 78 14.58 4.13 6.69
C TRP A 78 13.28 4.19 5.87
N GLY A 79 12.12 4.24 6.54
CA GLY A 79 10.83 4.37 5.87
C GLY A 79 10.75 5.61 4.98
N ARG A 80 11.17 6.78 5.50
CA ARG A 80 11.20 8.02 4.71
C ARG A 80 12.15 7.94 3.52
N LYS A 81 13.34 7.37 3.70
CA LYS A 81 14.32 7.17 2.61
C LYS A 81 13.80 6.24 1.51
N ASN A 82 12.93 5.31 1.85
CA ASN A 82 12.33 4.36 0.91
C ASN A 82 10.91 4.76 0.46
N ASN A 83 10.53 6.03 0.65
CA ASN A 83 9.25 6.60 0.22
C ASN A 83 8.02 5.84 0.75
N LEU A 84 8.08 5.30 1.97
CA LEU A 84 6.91 4.75 2.61
C LEU A 84 5.90 5.87 2.90
N ASN A 85 4.67 5.65 2.49
CA ASN A 85 3.57 6.58 2.71
C ASN A 85 2.59 6.03 3.75
N PRO A 86 2.01 6.91 4.59
CA PRO A 86 0.90 6.52 5.46
C PRO A 86 -0.28 6.00 4.64
N VAL A 87 -1.02 5.05 5.22
CA VAL A 87 -2.29 4.60 4.65
C VAL A 87 -3.30 5.73 4.73
N ILE A 88 -4.02 5.98 3.64
CA ILE A 88 -5.09 6.97 3.58
C ILE A 88 -6.40 6.26 3.89
N TYR A 89 -7.05 6.66 4.98
CA TYR A 89 -8.39 6.19 5.33
C TYR A 89 -9.42 7.17 4.76
N SER A 90 -10.40 6.64 4.05
CA SER A 90 -11.53 7.43 3.56
C SER A 90 -12.84 6.85 4.08
N SER A 91 -13.76 7.73 4.47
CA SER A 91 -15.13 7.33 4.77
C SER A 91 -15.91 7.15 3.48
N GLU A 92 -16.92 6.28 3.53
CA GLU A 92 -17.87 6.12 2.45
C GLU A 92 -18.53 7.48 2.12
N ASP A 93 -18.61 7.81 0.83
CA ASP A 93 -19.07 9.11 0.32
C ASP A 93 -18.36 10.37 0.84
N GLY A 94 -17.24 10.19 1.53
CA GLY A 94 -16.41 11.28 2.04
C GLY A 94 -15.71 12.07 0.91
N LEU A 95 -15.25 13.27 1.25
CA LEU A 95 -14.56 14.15 0.30
C LEU A 95 -13.28 13.49 -0.27
N THR A 96 -12.54 12.75 0.54
CA THR A 96 -11.33 12.03 0.12
C THR A 96 -11.66 10.99 -0.95
N GLN A 97 -12.72 10.19 -0.76
CA GLN A 97 -13.16 9.20 -1.72
C GLN A 97 -13.59 9.85 -3.04
N LYS A 98 -14.41 10.93 -2.98
CA LYS A 98 -14.84 11.68 -4.15
C LYS A 98 -13.65 12.28 -4.94
N SER A 99 -12.68 12.83 -4.23
CA SER A 99 -11.46 13.36 -4.86
C SER A 99 -10.63 12.29 -5.54
N LEU A 100 -10.48 11.11 -4.92
CA LEU A 100 -9.78 9.98 -5.52
C LEU A 100 -10.51 9.46 -6.77
N LYS A 101 -11.83 9.32 -6.73
CA LYS A 101 -12.65 8.96 -7.91
C LYS A 101 -12.42 9.94 -9.06
N PHE A 102 -12.48 11.23 -8.77
CA PHE A 102 -12.26 12.29 -9.77
C PHE A 102 -10.86 12.20 -10.38
N LEU A 103 -9.81 12.08 -9.57
CA LEU A 103 -8.43 11.95 -10.05
C LEU A 103 -8.24 10.70 -10.92
N CYS A 104 -8.76 9.55 -10.49
CA CYS A 104 -8.68 8.32 -11.28
C CYS A 104 -9.42 8.43 -12.62
N SER A 105 -10.59 9.05 -12.65
CA SER A 105 -11.34 9.28 -13.90
C SER A 105 -10.58 10.20 -14.87
N MET A 106 -9.95 11.24 -14.36
CA MET A 106 -9.10 12.12 -15.18
C MET A 106 -7.91 11.39 -15.77
N ILE A 107 -7.21 10.57 -14.98
CA ILE A 107 -6.05 9.79 -15.46
C ILE A 107 -6.48 8.81 -16.55
N LEU A 108 -7.61 8.14 -16.38
CA LEU A 108 -8.16 7.23 -17.39
C LEU A 108 -8.53 7.97 -18.69
N MET A 109 -9.15 9.15 -18.59
CA MET A 109 -9.45 10.01 -19.74
C MET A 109 -8.17 10.47 -20.47
N MET A 110 -7.15 10.92 -19.74
CA MET A 110 -5.88 11.32 -20.32
C MET A 110 -5.20 10.14 -21.06
N ASN A 111 -5.21 8.95 -20.48
CA ASN A 111 -4.66 7.75 -21.12
C ASN A 111 -5.45 7.37 -22.38
N ALA A 112 -6.78 7.50 -22.39
CA ALA A 112 -7.61 7.27 -23.55
C ALA A 112 -7.32 8.28 -24.67
N VAL A 113 -7.21 9.57 -24.34
CA VAL A 113 -6.85 10.64 -25.28
C VAL A 113 -5.45 10.43 -25.86
N MET A 114 -4.46 10.08 -25.03
CA MET A 114 -3.11 9.77 -25.49
C MET A 114 -3.08 8.58 -26.46
N ARG A 115 -3.86 7.52 -26.19
CA ARG A 115 -3.99 6.39 -27.13
C ARG A 115 -4.60 6.81 -28.48
N LEU A 116 -5.64 7.66 -28.46
CA LEU A 116 -6.25 8.19 -29.69
C LEU A 116 -5.28 9.04 -30.50
N ILE A 117 -4.46 9.86 -29.86
CA ILE A 117 -3.44 10.69 -30.54
C ILE A 117 -2.37 9.78 -31.18
N ILE A 118 -1.89 8.77 -30.47
CA ILE A 118 -0.86 7.85 -30.99
C ILE A 118 -1.39 7.06 -32.20
N THR A 119 -2.65 6.58 -32.14
CA THR A 119 -3.27 5.88 -33.29
C THR A 119 -3.53 6.79 -34.49
N SER A 120 -3.71 8.10 -34.27
CA SER A 120 -3.90 9.06 -35.36
C SER A 120 -2.58 9.50 -36.06
N ILE A 121 -1.42 9.24 -35.42
CA ILE A 121 -0.11 9.58 -35.98
C ILE A 121 0.51 8.40 -36.77
N SER A 122 -0.11 7.23 -36.74
CA SER A 122 0.39 5.99 -37.39
C SER A 122 -0.15 5.78 -38.81
N PHE A 123 -0.32 6.87 -39.57
CA PHE A 123 -0.64 6.83 -41.03
C PHE A 123 0.41 7.62 -41.80
#